data_e156797428bb3d0fbb53b8bef1c98494
#
_entry.id   e156797428bb3d0fbb53b8bef1c98494
#
_cell.length_a   1.000
_cell.length_b   1.000
_cell.length_c   1.000
_cell.angle_alpha   90.00
_cell.angle_beta   90.00
_cell.angle_gamma   90.00
#
_symmetry.space_group_name_H-M   'P 1'
#
loop_
_entity.id
_entity.type
_entity.pdbx_description
1 polymer ?
#
loop_
_entity_poly.entity_id
_entity_poly.type
_entity_poly.pdbx_seq_one_letter_code
_entity_poly.pdbx_strand_id
1 'polypeptide(L)'
;PVEQFKKRSKKILSRLNDKKQNSRFKVTETTHLDLINEIADAYLPCLFFTFSRKKAELNAMELGAYHNFLTLDERKQAEALINSVIQRYPQVQSERWRGLKELLLKGIGYHHAGMLPALKDVVEELFTHRLIKVLYCTETFAVGLNFPCKSVCFDSYTKWDGQSFRTITNREYFQMAGRAGRRGIDTEGYVFTLVDLNYLDLQELPTMKESQIEPLQSQFSLTYNSILNLVNKYEDQQIYRILGQNFATYQALDERKILRQEIRELKSKIDRFCSHMDEESCPVVYDRLLRKRQQYQMRLAKEPSPRIRRRLKEQIAAIQRSLAQAQKEECPPEQQHLCMRDGKLYRKLVHRYQNLLKHERQLDPQERFYQEYRDKKALLETLGYLQNDELTAAGEFASQIHGQELLVTELFMDGWFYRHNVHEINALMVSIAYEPRRNEPKIKHKLDFAKAYKIVYQMS
;
A
#
# COMPACT_ATOMS: atom_id res chain seq x y z
N PRO A 1 37.59 5.66 9.35
CA PRO A 1 36.52 4.81 9.90
C PRO A 1 35.73 4.09 8.79
N VAL A 2 35.21 4.80 7.76
CA VAL A 2 34.41 4.22 6.66
C VAL A 2 35.20 3.15 5.89
N GLU A 3 36.48 3.34 5.62
CA GLU A 3 37.33 2.34 4.95
C GLU A 3 37.58 1.11 5.81
N GLN A 4 37.72 1.29 7.13
CA GLN A 4 37.85 0.16 8.05
C GLN A 4 36.54 -0.63 8.15
N PHE A 5 35.39 0.05 8.12
CA PHE A 5 34.08 -0.58 8.07
C PHE A 5 33.88 -1.36 6.78
N LYS A 6 34.21 -0.74 5.61
CA LYS A 6 34.18 -1.43 4.30
C LYS A 6 35.14 -2.62 4.24
N LYS A 7 36.34 -2.51 4.83
CA LYS A 7 37.29 -3.62 4.91
C LYS A 7 36.80 -4.74 5.82
N ARG A 8 36.20 -4.39 6.98
CA ARG A 8 35.64 -5.35 7.93
C ARG A 8 34.42 -6.08 7.34
N SER A 9 33.51 -5.35 6.69
CA SER A 9 32.37 -5.92 5.97
C SER A 9 32.82 -6.85 4.84
N LYS A 10 33.79 -6.45 4.00
CA LYS A 10 34.34 -7.32 2.96
C LYS A 10 34.99 -8.59 3.52
N LYS A 11 35.69 -8.50 4.66
CA LYS A 11 36.32 -9.63 5.34
C LYS A 11 35.29 -10.58 5.97
N ILE A 12 34.17 -10.06 6.48
CA ILE A 12 33.05 -10.85 6.96
C ILE A 12 32.34 -11.54 5.78
N LEU A 13 32.09 -10.80 4.70
CA LEU A 13 31.48 -11.30 3.47
C LEU A 13 32.30 -12.43 2.81
N SER A 14 33.65 -12.30 2.72
CA SER A 14 34.50 -13.36 2.20
C SER A 14 34.44 -14.61 3.09
N ARG A 15 34.49 -14.45 4.43
CA ARG A 15 34.39 -15.56 5.38
C ARG A 15 33.04 -16.28 5.37
N LEU A 16 31.94 -15.55 5.08
CA LEU A 16 30.60 -16.13 4.96
C LEU A 16 30.43 -16.91 3.64
N ASN A 17 31.00 -16.43 2.54
CA ASN A 17 31.00 -17.14 1.26
C ASN A 17 31.80 -18.44 1.33
N ASP A 18 32.96 -18.44 2.01
CA ASP A 18 33.77 -19.63 2.21
C ASP A 18 33.13 -20.69 3.12
N LYS A 19 32.21 -20.26 4.02
CA LYS A 19 31.53 -21.14 4.97
C LYS A 19 30.18 -21.71 4.49
N LYS A 20 29.59 -21.17 3.43
CA LYS A 20 28.36 -21.74 2.83
C LYS A 20 28.54 -23.15 2.24
N GLN A 21 29.80 -23.61 2.06
CA GLN A 21 30.06 -24.98 1.59
C GLN A 21 30.08 -26.06 2.70
N ASN A 22 30.21 -25.69 3.97
CA ASN A 22 30.23 -26.72 5.04
C ASN A 22 29.65 -26.20 6.36
N SER A 23 28.52 -26.78 6.75
CA SER A 23 27.90 -26.84 8.09
C SER A 23 27.17 -25.61 8.64
N ARG A 24 26.05 -25.90 9.30
CA ARG A 24 25.14 -25.11 10.13
C ARG A 24 25.84 -24.22 11.18
N PHE A 25 26.50 -23.16 10.81
CA PHE A 25 26.93 -22.13 11.76
C PHE A 25 25.84 -21.08 11.91
N LYS A 26 25.27 -21.00 13.12
CA LYS A 26 24.39 -19.89 13.52
C LYS A 26 25.23 -18.62 13.56
N VAL A 27 24.96 -17.67 12.67
CA VAL A 27 25.61 -16.35 12.72
C VAL A 27 25.04 -15.61 13.93
N THR A 28 25.91 -15.07 14.77
CA THR A 28 25.47 -14.23 15.90
C THR A 28 24.83 -12.97 15.32
N GLU A 29 23.59 -12.71 15.74
CA GLU A 29 22.85 -11.53 15.32
C GLU A 29 23.53 -10.27 15.86
N THR A 30 23.75 -9.28 14.99
CA THR A 30 24.22 -7.95 15.41
C THR A 30 23.04 -7.17 15.99
N THR A 31 23.16 -6.76 17.24
CA THR A 31 22.11 -6.03 17.94
C THR A 31 22.17 -4.52 17.67
N HIS A 32 21.11 -3.80 18.05
CA HIS A 32 21.12 -2.33 18.02
C HIS A 32 22.21 -1.73 18.93
N LEU A 33 22.55 -2.40 20.04
CA LEU A 33 23.63 -1.97 20.95
C LEU A 33 24.98 -2.05 20.26
N ASP A 34 25.26 -3.16 19.56
CA ASP A 34 26.51 -3.32 18.81
C ASP A 34 26.66 -2.22 17.75
N LEU A 35 25.57 -1.91 17.05
CA LEU A 35 25.58 -0.84 16.04
C LEU A 35 25.81 0.53 16.68
N ILE A 36 25.08 0.85 17.76
CA ILE A 36 25.26 2.14 18.46
C ILE A 36 26.67 2.27 19.00
N ASN A 37 27.25 1.23 19.60
CA ASN A 37 28.66 1.24 20.07
C ASN A 37 29.64 1.55 18.94
N GLU A 38 29.42 1.02 17.75
CA GLU A 38 30.31 1.24 16.61
C GLU A 38 30.20 2.65 16.02
N ILE A 39 29.01 3.29 16.11
CA ILE A 39 28.75 4.61 15.51
C ILE A 39 28.84 5.77 16.50
N ALA A 40 28.92 5.51 17.83
CA ALA A 40 28.78 6.51 18.87
C ALA A 40 29.79 7.66 18.76
N ASP A 41 31.05 7.38 18.41
CA ASP A 41 32.12 8.37 18.40
C ASP A 41 32.03 9.38 17.24
N ALA A 42 31.48 8.94 16.09
CA ALA A 42 31.59 9.71 14.85
C ALA A 42 30.27 10.07 14.17
N TYR A 43 29.18 9.37 14.45
CA TYR A 43 27.95 9.42 13.65
C TYR A 43 26.70 9.84 14.42
N LEU A 44 26.82 10.32 15.65
CA LEU A 44 25.71 10.89 16.42
C LEU A 44 25.50 12.39 16.09
N PRO A 45 24.26 12.93 16.18
CA PRO A 45 23.04 12.24 16.60
C PRO A 45 22.49 11.33 15.49
N CYS A 46 21.83 10.24 15.90
CA CYS A 46 21.19 9.31 14.98
C CYS A 46 19.70 9.15 15.26
N LEU A 47 18.95 8.90 14.18
CA LEU A 47 17.58 8.38 14.20
C LEU A 47 17.63 6.87 13.96
N PHE A 48 17.12 6.09 14.90
CA PHE A 48 17.06 4.64 14.79
C PHE A 48 15.63 4.20 14.50
N PHE A 49 15.34 3.90 13.23
CA PHE A 49 14.01 3.50 12.80
C PHE A 49 13.73 2.05 13.14
N THR A 50 12.65 1.82 13.88
CA THR A 50 12.08 0.52 14.17
C THR A 50 10.64 0.46 13.64
N PHE A 51 10.18 -0.73 13.21
CA PHE A 51 8.82 -0.89 12.71
C PHE A 51 7.82 -1.38 13.78
N SER A 52 8.20 -1.21 15.05
CA SER A 52 7.36 -1.56 16.20
C SER A 52 7.49 -0.50 17.29
N ARG A 53 6.32 0.01 17.75
CA ARG A 53 6.26 0.96 18.89
C ARG A 53 6.92 0.38 20.14
N LYS A 54 6.57 -0.88 20.45
CA LYS A 54 7.12 -1.58 21.62
C LYS A 54 8.65 -1.76 21.51
N LYS A 55 9.16 -2.09 20.30
CA LYS A 55 10.60 -2.26 20.09
C LYS A 55 11.35 -0.92 20.25
N ALA A 56 10.76 0.20 19.80
CA ALA A 56 11.33 1.53 20.00
C ALA A 56 11.51 1.85 21.51
N GLU A 57 10.49 1.60 22.33
CA GLU A 57 10.56 1.79 23.78
C GLU A 57 11.59 0.86 24.42
N LEU A 58 11.56 -0.44 24.11
CA LEU A 58 12.47 -1.44 24.68
C LEU A 58 13.93 -1.17 24.32
N ASN A 59 14.22 -0.88 23.06
CA ASN A 59 15.59 -0.57 22.62
C ASN A 59 16.13 0.70 23.31
N ALA A 60 15.29 1.72 23.51
CA ALA A 60 15.68 2.92 24.25
C ALA A 60 16.00 2.62 25.71
N MET A 61 15.16 1.79 26.36
CA MET A 61 15.39 1.36 27.75
C MET A 61 16.67 0.53 27.88
N GLU A 62 16.88 -0.40 26.96
CA GLU A 62 18.06 -1.26 26.96
C GLU A 62 19.34 -0.43 26.73
N LEU A 63 19.35 0.49 25.77
CA LEU A 63 20.47 1.40 25.57
C LEU A 63 20.73 2.27 26.81
N GLY A 64 19.67 2.78 27.41
CA GLY A 64 19.74 3.62 28.63
C GLY A 64 20.27 2.90 29.86
N ALA A 65 20.27 1.55 29.89
CA ALA A 65 20.91 0.79 30.97
C ALA A 65 22.44 0.81 30.89
N TYR A 66 22.99 0.98 29.69
CA TYR A 66 24.44 0.89 29.45
C TYR A 66 25.09 2.22 29.08
N HIS A 67 24.34 3.20 28.59
CA HIS A 67 24.89 4.43 28.00
C HIS A 67 24.31 5.70 28.61
N ASN A 68 25.19 6.71 28.73
CA ASN A 68 24.83 8.09 28.98
C ASN A 68 25.65 8.97 28.04
N PHE A 69 24.99 9.67 27.14
CA PHE A 69 25.61 10.46 26.09
C PHE A 69 25.69 11.94 26.41
N LEU A 70 25.09 12.41 27.52
CA LEU A 70 25.10 13.81 27.89
C LEU A 70 26.21 14.10 28.92
N THR A 71 26.87 15.23 28.71
CA THR A 71 27.69 15.86 29.71
C THR A 71 26.84 16.39 30.88
N LEU A 72 27.46 16.75 31.99
CA LEU A 72 26.76 17.33 33.15
C LEU A 72 25.99 18.62 32.77
N ASP A 73 26.58 19.44 31.90
CA ASP A 73 25.98 20.71 31.49
C ASP A 73 24.83 20.50 30.51
N GLU A 74 24.98 19.58 29.52
CA GLU A 74 23.90 19.18 28.61
C GLU A 74 22.74 18.58 29.41
N ARG A 75 23.00 17.78 30.44
CA ARG A 75 21.97 17.20 31.31
C ARG A 75 21.18 18.28 32.05
N LYS A 76 21.85 19.33 32.59
CA LYS A 76 21.17 20.47 33.22
C LYS A 76 20.29 21.23 32.23
N GLN A 77 20.79 21.44 31.00
CA GLN A 77 20.03 22.06 29.92
C GLN A 77 18.80 21.22 29.55
N ALA A 78 18.98 19.91 29.42
CA ALA A 78 17.89 18.98 29.15
C ALA A 78 16.81 19.02 30.23
N GLU A 79 17.22 19.03 31.51
CA GLU A 79 16.31 19.11 32.65
C GLU A 79 15.53 20.43 32.69
N ALA A 80 16.20 21.56 32.45
CA ALA A 80 15.55 22.87 32.37
C ALA A 80 14.52 22.92 31.24
N LEU A 81 14.87 22.39 30.06
CA LEU A 81 13.97 22.34 28.89
C LEU A 81 12.78 21.42 29.15
N ILE A 82 13.02 20.23 29.70
CA ILE A 82 11.95 19.30 30.07
C ILE A 82 10.96 19.99 31.03
N ASN A 83 11.45 20.65 32.06
CA ASN A 83 10.60 21.32 33.02
C ASN A 83 9.78 22.45 32.39
N SER A 84 10.38 23.24 31.49
CA SER A 84 9.66 24.32 30.79
C SER A 84 8.54 23.82 29.88
N VAL A 85 8.75 22.68 29.18
CA VAL A 85 7.72 22.09 28.30
C VAL A 85 6.62 21.44 29.12
N ILE A 86 6.97 20.67 30.16
CA ILE A 86 6.00 19.96 31.01
C ILE A 86 5.12 20.91 31.81
N GLN A 87 5.59 22.11 32.17
CA GLN A 87 4.75 23.12 32.81
C GLN A 87 3.49 23.48 32.00
N ARG A 88 3.53 23.30 30.67
CA ARG A 88 2.35 23.48 29.80
C ARG A 88 1.35 22.32 29.91
N TYR A 89 1.75 21.19 30.50
CA TYR A 89 0.98 19.94 30.57
C TYR A 89 0.95 19.34 32.00
N PRO A 90 0.35 20.02 32.99
CA PRO A 90 0.44 19.63 34.38
C PRO A 90 -0.17 18.25 34.71
N GLN A 91 -1.04 17.72 33.84
CA GLN A 91 -1.68 16.41 34.01
C GLN A 91 -0.79 15.23 33.58
N VAL A 92 0.38 15.44 33.03
CA VAL A 92 1.28 14.37 32.58
C VAL A 92 2.11 13.86 33.74
N GLN A 93 1.50 13.01 34.58
CA GLN A 93 2.19 12.33 35.71
C GLN A 93 1.91 10.83 35.64
N SER A 94 2.74 10.08 34.92
CA SER A 94 2.62 8.64 34.77
C SER A 94 3.98 7.94 34.95
N GLU A 95 3.97 6.64 35.25
CA GLU A 95 5.22 5.85 35.28
C GLU A 95 5.96 5.88 33.95
N ARG A 96 5.23 5.87 32.85
CA ARG A 96 5.81 6.00 31.49
C ARG A 96 6.54 7.32 31.31
N TRP A 97 6.00 8.40 31.86
CA TRP A 97 6.68 9.69 31.86
C TRP A 97 8.00 9.65 32.65
N ARG A 98 8.01 9.05 33.84
CA ARG A 98 9.25 8.95 34.67
C ARG A 98 10.31 8.16 33.92
N GLY A 99 9.98 7.01 33.36
CA GLY A 99 10.93 6.21 32.59
C GLY A 99 11.46 6.95 31.34
N LEU A 100 10.62 7.67 30.63
CA LEU A 100 11.06 8.47 29.48
C LEU A 100 11.98 9.63 29.96
N LYS A 101 11.64 10.36 31.04
CA LYS A 101 12.46 11.45 31.57
C LYS A 101 13.86 10.97 31.92
N GLU A 102 14.01 9.81 32.53
CA GLU A 102 15.32 9.23 32.88
C GLU A 102 16.17 8.96 31.63
N LEU A 103 15.57 8.47 30.54
CA LEU A 103 16.25 8.26 29.25
C LEU A 103 16.65 9.58 28.60
N LEU A 104 15.75 10.56 28.58
CA LEU A 104 16.02 11.89 28.03
C LEU A 104 17.19 12.58 28.70
N LEU A 105 17.32 12.43 30.02
CA LEU A 105 18.47 12.94 30.80
C LEU A 105 19.78 12.19 30.53
N LYS A 106 19.75 11.10 29.75
CA LYS A 106 20.92 10.38 29.22
C LYS A 106 21.18 10.66 27.73
N GLY A 107 20.39 11.53 27.10
CA GLY A 107 20.48 11.81 25.66
C GLY A 107 19.88 10.72 24.78
N ILE A 108 18.99 9.90 25.33
CA ILE A 108 18.31 8.81 24.65
C ILE A 108 16.82 9.08 24.68
N GLY A 109 16.13 8.82 23.58
CA GLY A 109 14.68 8.98 23.50
C GLY A 109 14.02 7.94 22.62
N TYR A 110 12.69 7.91 22.68
CA TYR A 110 11.88 7.20 21.71
C TYR A 110 10.69 8.07 21.27
N HIS A 111 10.22 7.85 20.03
CA HIS A 111 9.10 8.60 19.44
C HIS A 111 8.27 7.72 18.53
N HIS A 112 6.96 7.67 18.78
CA HIS A 112 6.00 6.94 17.94
C HIS A 112 4.57 7.49 18.09
N ALA A 113 3.69 7.14 17.17
CA ALA A 113 2.30 7.63 17.12
C ALA A 113 1.46 7.30 18.37
N GLY A 114 1.84 6.30 19.16
CA GLY A 114 1.12 5.92 20.40
C GLY A 114 1.49 6.73 21.64
N MET A 115 2.39 7.71 21.53
CA MET A 115 2.74 8.60 22.64
C MET A 115 1.70 9.73 22.77
N LEU A 116 1.53 10.21 24.01
CA LEU A 116 0.77 11.42 24.26
C LEU A 116 1.41 12.63 23.57
N PRO A 117 0.64 13.56 23.01
CA PRO A 117 1.18 14.75 22.33
C PRO A 117 2.20 15.50 23.17
N ALA A 118 1.90 15.76 24.43
CA ALA A 118 2.81 16.44 25.37
C ALA A 118 4.18 15.76 25.50
N LEU A 119 4.24 14.42 25.46
CA LEU A 119 5.50 13.68 25.53
C LEU A 119 6.27 13.76 24.21
N LYS A 120 5.56 13.82 23.07
CA LYS A 120 6.19 14.06 21.77
C LYS A 120 6.83 15.42 21.73
N ASP A 121 6.12 16.46 22.17
CA ASP A 121 6.64 17.84 22.23
C ASP A 121 7.95 17.92 23.01
N VAL A 122 8.03 17.25 24.17
CA VAL A 122 9.29 17.21 24.96
C VAL A 122 10.43 16.55 24.19
N VAL A 123 10.16 15.41 23.53
CA VAL A 123 11.18 14.68 22.74
C VAL A 123 11.64 15.52 21.54
N GLU A 124 10.71 16.15 20.86
CA GLU A 124 10.96 16.96 19.66
C GLU A 124 11.77 18.22 19.99
N GLU A 125 11.44 18.90 21.09
CA GLU A 125 12.20 20.05 21.59
C GLU A 125 13.64 19.67 21.99
N LEU A 126 13.81 18.59 22.74
CA LEU A 126 15.15 18.12 23.12
C LEU A 126 15.97 17.68 21.90
N PHE A 127 15.34 17.06 20.91
CA PHE A 127 16.02 16.67 19.67
C PHE A 127 16.45 17.90 18.86
N THR A 128 15.60 18.91 18.78
CA THR A 128 15.90 20.21 18.13
C THR A 128 17.10 20.90 18.77
N HIS A 129 17.20 20.86 20.08
CA HIS A 129 18.33 21.41 20.84
C HIS A 129 19.54 20.47 20.91
N ARG A 130 19.54 19.34 20.15
CA ARG A 130 20.64 18.36 20.08
C ARG A 130 20.98 17.69 21.42
N LEU A 131 20.04 17.70 22.35
CA LEU A 131 20.16 17.06 23.65
C LEU A 131 19.76 15.57 23.62
N ILE A 132 19.18 15.09 22.51
CA ILE A 132 19.03 13.66 22.22
C ILE A 132 20.10 13.25 21.21
N LYS A 133 20.91 12.27 21.55
CA LYS A 133 21.96 11.72 20.68
C LYS A 133 21.50 10.47 19.94
N VAL A 134 20.61 9.66 20.54
CA VAL A 134 19.98 8.49 19.92
C VAL A 134 18.48 8.54 20.13
N LEU A 135 17.74 8.59 19.02
CA LEU A 135 16.26 8.59 19.04
C LEU A 135 15.73 7.35 18.32
N TYR A 136 15.16 6.42 19.09
CA TYR A 136 14.43 5.29 18.51
C TYR A 136 13.04 5.73 18.07
N CYS A 137 12.71 5.59 16.80
CA CYS A 137 11.46 6.10 16.28
C CYS A 137 10.82 5.15 15.26
N THR A 138 9.52 5.34 15.07
CA THR A 138 8.79 4.68 13.98
C THR A 138 8.77 5.57 12.74
N GLU A 139 8.38 5.01 11.59
CA GLU A 139 8.32 5.73 10.31
C GLU A 139 7.52 7.04 10.37
N THR A 140 6.57 7.16 11.31
CA THR A 140 5.78 8.39 11.51
C THR A 140 6.64 9.61 11.84
N PHE A 141 7.81 9.43 12.42
CA PHE A 141 8.75 10.53 12.71
C PHE A 141 9.43 11.09 11.46
N ALA A 142 9.52 10.29 10.40
CA ALA A 142 10.08 10.74 9.11
C ALA A 142 9.12 11.67 8.34
N VAL A 143 7.83 11.67 8.69
CA VAL A 143 6.78 12.41 7.99
C VAL A 143 6.44 13.71 8.73
N GLY A 144 6.43 14.82 8.02
CA GLY A 144 5.90 16.10 8.52
C GLY A 144 6.84 16.92 9.40
N LEU A 145 7.94 16.36 9.90
CA LEU A 145 8.89 17.03 10.78
C LEU A 145 10.26 17.15 10.12
N ASN A 146 10.89 18.30 10.25
CA ASN A 146 12.22 18.53 9.71
C ASN A 146 13.28 18.38 10.80
N PHE A 147 13.56 17.15 11.20
CA PHE A 147 14.58 16.81 12.19
C PHE A 147 15.77 16.10 11.54
N PRO A 148 16.71 16.84 10.95
CA PRO A 148 17.88 16.21 10.35
C PRO A 148 18.86 15.74 11.43
N CYS A 149 19.44 14.57 11.20
CA CYS A 149 20.45 13.96 12.06
C CYS A 149 21.72 13.66 11.25
N LYS A 150 22.81 13.30 11.91
CA LYS A 150 24.04 12.93 11.19
C LYS A 150 23.90 11.58 10.52
N SER A 151 23.26 10.62 11.20
CA SER A 151 23.03 9.30 10.67
C SER A 151 21.61 8.78 10.90
N VAL A 152 21.20 7.86 10.03
CA VAL A 152 19.96 7.09 10.13
C VAL A 152 20.31 5.63 10.28
N CYS A 153 19.68 4.93 11.19
CA CYS A 153 19.81 3.49 11.37
C CYS A 153 18.46 2.82 11.12
N PHE A 154 18.47 1.68 10.43
CA PHE A 154 17.31 0.83 10.26
C PHE A 154 17.49 -0.48 11.01
N ASP A 155 16.47 -0.84 11.76
CA ASP A 155 16.40 -2.10 12.48
C ASP A 155 16.27 -3.32 11.57
N SER A 156 15.67 -3.14 10.38
CA SER A 156 15.43 -4.17 9.39
C SER A 156 15.05 -3.56 8.04
N TYR A 157 15.18 -4.32 6.96
CA TYR A 157 14.57 -4.00 5.67
C TYR A 157 13.10 -4.46 5.55
N THR A 158 12.59 -5.17 6.55
CA THR A 158 11.23 -5.72 6.51
C THR A 158 10.35 -5.09 7.57
N LYS A 159 9.08 -4.84 7.22
CA LYS A 159 8.07 -4.35 8.15
C LYS A 159 6.76 -5.13 8.00
N TRP A 160 5.97 -5.12 9.05
CA TRP A 160 4.59 -5.61 9.04
C TRP A 160 3.67 -4.53 8.46
N ASP A 161 2.88 -4.87 7.42
CA ASP A 161 1.97 -3.94 6.74
C ASP A 161 0.50 -4.02 7.21
N GLY A 162 0.25 -4.84 8.23
CA GLY A 162 -1.09 -5.14 8.72
C GLY A 162 -1.57 -6.56 8.31
N GLN A 163 -1.02 -7.14 7.24
CA GLN A 163 -1.37 -8.45 6.73
C GLN A 163 -0.18 -9.41 6.68
N SER A 164 0.98 -8.93 6.26
CA SER A 164 2.20 -9.73 6.07
C SER A 164 3.47 -8.92 6.35
N PHE A 165 4.59 -9.64 6.54
CA PHE A 165 5.89 -9.00 6.49
C PHE A 165 6.28 -8.74 5.03
N ARG A 166 6.63 -7.50 4.73
CA ARG A 166 7.13 -7.09 3.41
C ARG A 166 8.40 -6.25 3.52
N THR A 167 9.18 -6.23 2.47
CA THR A 167 10.29 -5.28 2.34
C THR A 167 9.76 -3.85 2.27
N ILE A 168 10.48 -2.90 2.88
CA ILE A 168 10.18 -1.48 2.74
C ILE A 168 10.38 -1.04 1.28
N THR A 169 9.51 -0.15 0.81
CA THR A 169 9.61 0.42 -0.55
C THR A 169 10.77 1.40 -0.65
N ASN A 170 11.23 1.69 -1.88
CA ASN A 170 12.24 2.74 -2.09
C ASN A 170 11.79 4.08 -1.52
N ARG A 171 10.52 4.43 -1.68
CA ARG A 171 9.94 5.65 -1.12
C ARG A 171 10.07 5.69 0.40
N GLU A 172 9.62 4.65 1.09
CA GLU A 172 9.70 4.56 2.56
C GLU A 172 11.16 4.66 3.03
N TYR A 173 12.06 3.96 2.34
CA TYR A 173 13.49 4.01 2.63
C TYR A 173 14.04 5.43 2.48
N PHE A 174 13.87 6.07 1.32
CA PHE A 174 14.43 7.39 1.07
C PHE A 174 13.75 8.49 1.87
N GLN A 175 12.49 8.34 2.25
CA GLN A 175 11.82 9.27 3.16
C GLN A 175 12.46 9.27 4.56
N MET A 176 12.85 8.11 5.06
CA MET A 176 13.56 7.95 6.33
C MET A 176 15.05 8.26 6.19
N ALA A 177 15.73 7.69 5.19
CA ALA A 177 17.14 7.90 4.91
C ALA A 177 17.48 9.36 4.60
N GLY A 178 16.57 10.09 3.97
CA GLY A 178 16.69 11.53 3.68
C GLY A 178 16.74 12.43 4.93
N ARG A 179 16.61 11.88 6.13
CA ARG A 179 16.89 12.56 7.40
C ARG A 179 18.36 12.57 7.77
N ALA A 180 19.17 11.75 7.11
CA ALA A 180 20.62 11.72 7.31
C ALA A 180 21.30 12.90 6.60
N GLY A 181 22.22 13.55 7.31
CA GLY A 181 22.94 14.74 6.82
C GLY A 181 22.23 16.05 7.14
N ARG A 182 22.85 16.86 7.99
CA ARG A 182 22.32 18.18 8.40
C ARG A 182 22.83 19.24 7.44
N ARG A 183 21.90 19.85 6.67
CA ARG A 183 22.24 20.90 5.71
C ARG A 183 23.02 22.03 6.37
N GLY A 184 24.16 22.40 5.77
CA GLY A 184 25.04 23.47 6.27
C GLY A 184 25.93 23.09 7.47
N ILE A 185 25.86 21.83 7.94
CA ILE A 185 26.66 21.32 9.08
C ILE A 185 27.47 20.09 8.66
N ASP A 186 26.81 19.11 8.05
CA ASP A 186 27.44 17.86 7.62
C ASP A 186 27.68 17.92 6.09
N THR A 187 28.81 17.40 5.67
CA THR A 187 29.15 17.22 4.23
C THR A 187 28.54 15.93 3.68
N GLU A 188 28.28 14.98 4.54
CA GLU A 188 27.73 13.66 4.19
C GLU A 188 26.74 13.19 5.26
N GLY A 189 25.68 12.50 4.82
CA GLY A 189 24.76 11.75 5.67
C GLY A 189 25.05 10.26 5.59
N TYR A 190 24.87 9.55 6.69
CA TYR A 190 25.18 8.12 6.77
C TYR A 190 23.93 7.31 7.08
N VAL A 191 23.81 6.17 6.40
CA VAL A 191 22.69 5.25 6.64
C VAL A 191 23.25 3.87 6.95
N PHE A 192 22.80 3.30 8.06
CA PHE A 192 23.15 1.97 8.52
C PHE A 192 21.91 1.09 8.59
N THR A 193 22.03 -0.17 8.26
CA THR A 193 20.92 -1.12 8.35
C THR A 193 21.40 -2.42 8.99
N LEU A 194 20.67 -2.88 10.01
CA LEU A 194 20.85 -4.21 10.57
C LEU A 194 20.27 -5.24 9.58
N VAL A 195 21.06 -6.26 9.27
CA VAL A 195 20.69 -7.34 8.35
C VAL A 195 20.86 -8.67 9.07
N ASP A 196 19.77 -9.40 9.23
CA ASP A 196 19.81 -10.77 9.76
C ASP A 196 20.09 -11.77 8.63
N LEU A 197 21.32 -12.27 8.61
CA LEU A 197 21.79 -13.23 7.61
C LEU A 197 21.21 -14.65 7.77
N ASN A 198 20.46 -14.92 8.84
CA ASN A 198 19.73 -16.17 8.99
C ASN A 198 18.45 -16.20 8.13
N TYR A 199 17.91 -15.03 7.80
CA TYR A 199 16.64 -14.86 7.06
C TYR A 199 16.80 -14.22 5.70
N LEU A 200 17.90 -13.47 5.44
CA LEU A 200 18.12 -12.75 4.20
C LEU A 200 19.43 -13.17 3.54
N ASP A 201 19.37 -13.58 2.28
CA ASP A 201 20.58 -13.81 1.49
C ASP A 201 21.21 -12.46 1.11
N LEU A 202 22.55 -12.38 1.19
CA LEU A 202 23.29 -11.17 0.80
C LEU A 202 23.09 -10.80 -0.68
N GLN A 203 22.79 -11.79 -1.53
CA GLN A 203 22.49 -11.55 -2.95
C GLN A 203 21.08 -10.99 -3.17
N GLU A 204 20.19 -11.18 -2.19
CA GLU A 204 18.80 -10.70 -2.21
C GLU A 204 18.63 -9.40 -1.42
N LEU A 205 19.74 -8.78 -0.96
CA LEU A 205 19.66 -7.48 -0.30
C LEU A 205 19.00 -6.46 -1.23
N PRO A 206 17.96 -5.78 -0.74
CA PRO A 206 17.26 -4.78 -1.54
C PRO A 206 18.24 -3.70 -1.99
N THR A 207 18.35 -3.49 -3.28
CA THR A 207 19.12 -2.36 -3.82
C THR A 207 18.22 -1.14 -3.85
N MET A 208 18.35 -0.29 -2.84
CA MET A 208 17.59 0.95 -2.76
C MET A 208 18.18 1.98 -3.73
N LYS A 209 17.40 2.36 -4.74
CA LYS A 209 17.81 3.34 -5.76
C LYS A 209 16.82 4.49 -5.81
N GLU A 210 17.30 5.72 -5.72
CA GLU A 210 16.50 6.93 -5.81
C GLU A 210 15.75 7.02 -7.15
N SER A 211 16.37 6.56 -8.23
CA SER A 211 15.75 6.49 -9.56
C SER A 211 14.58 5.48 -9.68
N GLN A 212 14.37 4.65 -8.66
CA GLN A 212 13.31 3.63 -8.61
C GLN A 212 12.28 3.93 -7.50
N ILE A 213 12.20 5.19 -7.05
CA ILE A 213 11.15 5.59 -6.11
C ILE A 213 9.79 5.45 -6.77
N GLU A 214 8.93 4.67 -6.14
CA GLU A 214 7.58 4.41 -6.62
C GLU A 214 6.78 5.72 -6.66
N PRO A 215 6.01 6.00 -7.72
CA PRO A 215 5.15 7.19 -7.79
C PRO A 215 4.08 7.15 -6.68
N LEU A 216 3.66 8.32 -6.21
CA LEU A 216 2.54 8.42 -5.27
C LEU A 216 1.30 7.78 -5.90
N GLN A 217 0.54 7.02 -5.11
CA GLN A 217 -0.74 6.47 -5.53
C GLN A 217 -1.85 7.09 -4.70
N SER A 218 -2.92 7.50 -5.36
CA SER A 218 -4.09 8.04 -4.68
C SER A 218 -4.79 6.97 -3.85
N GLN A 219 -5.15 7.32 -2.61
CA GLN A 219 -6.00 6.54 -1.72
C GLN A 219 -7.45 7.07 -1.73
N PHE A 220 -7.80 7.86 -2.73
CA PHE A 220 -9.13 8.44 -2.85
C PHE A 220 -10.19 7.34 -2.95
N SER A 221 -11.18 7.40 -2.07
CA SER A 221 -12.36 6.54 -2.06
C SER A 221 -13.60 7.37 -1.70
N LEU A 222 -14.72 7.07 -2.31
CA LEU A 222 -15.99 7.69 -1.99
C LEU A 222 -16.63 6.98 -0.80
N THR A 223 -16.71 7.65 0.36
CA THR A 223 -17.48 7.18 1.51
C THR A 223 -18.95 7.62 1.40
N TYR A 224 -19.85 7.00 2.13
CA TYR A 224 -21.27 7.44 2.18
C TYR A 224 -21.38 8.85 2.73
N ASN A 225 -20.60 9.19 3.77
CA ASN A 225 -20.49 10.55 4.27
C ASN A 225 -20.11 11.56 3.17
N SER A 226 -19.12 11.23 2.35
CA SER A 226 -18.69 12.09 1.22
C SER A 226 -19.84 12.30 0.23
N ILE A 227 -20.61 11.27 -0.06
CA ILE A 227 -21.76 11.36 -0.99
C ILE A 227 -22.87 12.24 -0.43
N LEU A 228 -23.25 12.02 0.83
CA LEU A 228 -24.24 12.86 1.49
C LEU A 228 -23.83 14.34 1.48
N ASN A 229 -22.56 14.62 1.80
CA ASN A 229 -22.06 15.99 1.76
C ASN A 229 -21.97 16.59 0.34
N LEU A 230 -21.73 15.78 -0.68
CA LEU A 230 -21.75 16.22 -2.08
C LEU A 230 -23.17 16.55 -2.52
N VAL A 231 -24.14 15.67 -2.27
CA VAL A 231 -25.56 15.88 -2.61
C VAL A 231 -26.12 17.11 -1.88
N ASN A 232 -25.74 17.32 -0.62
CA ASN A 232 -26.21 18.47 0.17
C ASN A 232 -25.72 19.83 -0.37
N LYS A 233 -24.58 19.85 -1.08
CA LYS A 233 -23.91 21.13 -1.44
C LYS A 233 -23.89 21.43 -2.92
N TYR A 234 -24.02 20.44 -3.78
CA TYR A 234 -23.74 20.55 -5.20
C TYR A 234 -24.79 19.83 -6.04
N GLU A 235 -25.07 20.39 -7.22
CA GLU A 235 -25.87 19.73 -8.25
C GLU A 235 -25.07 18.62 -8.96
N ASP A 236 -25.77 17.67 -9.55
CA ASP A 236 -25.21 16.46 -10.19
C ASP A 236 -24.11 16.77 -11.22
N GLN A 237 -24.28 17.84 -12.01
CA GLN A 237 -23.25 18.27 -12.98
C GLN A 237 -21.98 18.81 -12.31
N GLN A 238 -22.12 19.47 -11.16
CA GLN A 238 -20.99 19.96 -10.37
C GLN A 238 -20.26 18.79 -9.72
N ILE A 239 -21.01 17.82 -9.18
CA ILE A 239 -20.44 16.58 -8.61
C ILE A 239 -19.64 15.82 -9.65
N TYR A 240 -20.16 15.67 -10.86
CA TYR A 240 -19.43 15.06 -11.97
C TYR A 240 -18.07 15.73 -12.23
N ARG A 241 -18.05 17.07 -12.22
CA ARG A 241 -16.79 17.84 -12.39
C ARG A 241 -15.84 17.67 -11.20
N ILE A 242 -16.35 17.73 -9.96
CA ILE A 242 -15.55 17.56 -8.73
C ILE A 242 -14.89 16.17 -8.73
N LEU A 243 -15.65 15.13 -9.03
CA LEU A 243 -15.14 13.76 -9.10
C LEU A 243 -14.08 13.58 -10.21
N GLY A 244 -14.14 14.39 -11.27
CA GLY A 244 -13.13 14.42 -12.32
C GLY A 244 -11.82 15.13 -11.94
N GLN A 245 -11.78 15.89 -10.84
CA GLN A 245 -10.64 16.75 -10.47
C GLN A 245 -9.80 16.20 -9.31
N ASN A 246 -9.94 14.93 -8.95
CA ASN A 246 -9.14 14.30 -7.90
C ASN A 246 -7.82 13.70 -8.45
N PHE A 247 -6.87 13.43 -7.55
CA PHE A 247 -5.56 12.89 -7.92
C PHE A 247 -5.63 11.49 -8.54
N ALA A 248 -6.59 10.63 -8.14
CA ALA A 248 -6.79 9.32 -8.74
C ALA A 248 -7.21 9.44 -10.22
N THR A 249 -8.08 10.41 -10.54
CA THR A 249 -8.47 10.71 -11.93
C THR A 249 -7.29 11.20 -12.75
N TYR A 250 -6.45 12.09 -12.18
CA TYR A 250 -5.23 12.55 -12.86
C TYR A 250 -4.30 11.38 -13.20
N GLN A 251 -4.03 10.49 -12.23
CA GLN A 251 -3.18 9.31 -12.44
C GLN A 251 -3.74 8.38 -13.51
N ALA A 252 -5.02 8.08 -13.45
CA ALA A 252 -5.66 7.21 -14.43
C ALA A 252 -5.71 7.84 -15.84
N LEU A 253 -5.81 9.16 -15.95
CA LEU A 253 -5.69 9.86 -17.24
C LEU A 253 -4.28 9.76 -17.81
N ASP A 254 -3.25 9.79 -16.98
CA ASP A 254 -1.86 9.66 -17.40
C ASP A 254 -1.56 8.22 -17.88
N GLU A 255 -2.00 7.22 -17.10
CA GLU A 255 -1.96 5.81 -17.53
C GLU A 255 -2.69 5.59 -18.86
N ARG A 256 -3.86 6.21 -19.04
CA ARG A 256 -4.64 6.15 -20.28
C ARG A 256 -3.89 6.75 -21.46
N LYS A 257 -3.13 7.83 -21.28
CA LYS A 257 -2.28 8.40 -22.35
C LYS A 257 -1.20 7.41 -22.78
N ILE A 258 -0.50 6.80 -21.84
CA ILE A 258 0.54 5.79 -22.10
C ILE A 258 -0.08 4.61 -22.85
N LEU A 259 -1.21 4.11 -22.35
CA LEU A 259 -1.92 2.99 -22.96
C LEU A 259 -2.38 3.31 -24.41
N ARG A 260 -2.89 4.51 -24.67
CA ARG A 260 -3.27 4.98 -26.00
C ARG A 260 -2.06 5.06 -26.95
N GLN A 261 -0.90 5.42 -26.44
CA GLN A 261 0.32 5.38 -27.22
C GLN A 261 0.70 3.94 -27.58
N GLU A 262 0.68 3.01 -26.62
CA GLU A 262 0.95 1.59 -26.88
C GLU A 262 -0.06 0.99 -27.88
N ILE A 263 -1.34 1.34 -27.77
CA ILE A 263 -2.39 0.93 -28.72
C ILE A 263 -2.06 1.43 -30.13
N ARG A 264 -1.65 2.69 -30.28
CA ARG A 264 -1.27 3.26 -31.60
C ARG A 264 -0.06 2.57 -32.19
N GLU A 265 0.97 2.32 -31.40
CA GLU A 265 2.17 1.62 -31.85
C GLU A 265 1.86 0.17 -32.25
N LEU A 266 1.01 -0.50 -31.47
CA LEU A 266 0.59 -1.86 -31.78
C LEU A 266 -0.27 -1.92 -33.04
N LYS A 267 -1.18 -0.96 -33.20
CA LYS A 267 -1.96 -0.82 -34.43
C LYS A 267 -1.08 -0.62 -35.65
N SER A 268 -0.10 0.28 -35.59
CA SER A 268 0.87 0.50 -36.66
C SER A 268 1.67 -0.76 -37.03
N LYS A 269 1.95 -1.63 -36.03
CA LYS A 269 2.56 -2.94 -36.31
C LYS A 269 1.61 -3.91 -36.99
N ILE A 270 0.34 -3.91 -36.60
CA ILE A 270 -0.72 -4.74 -37.20
C ILE A 270 -0.98 -4.30 -38.63
N ASP A 271 -1.06 -3.01 -38.92
CA ASP A 271 -1.33 -2.42 -40.23
C ASP A 271 -0.22 -2.72 -41.28
N ARG A 272 0.93 -3.24 -40.84
CA ARG A 272 2.01 -3.74 -41.76
C ARG A 272 1.72 -5.12 -42.34
N PHE A 273 0.75 -5.84 -41.77
CA PHE A 273 0.37 -7.15 -42.27
C PHE A 273 -0.64 -6.99 -43.43
N CYS A 274 -0.93 -8.09 -44.13
CA CYS A 274 -1.92 -8.12 -45.18
C CYS A 274 -3.29 -7.65 -44.64
N SER A 275 -3.97 -6.78 -45.39
CA SER A 275 -5.31 -6.27 -45.05
C SER A 275 -6.38 -7.35 -44.88
N HIS A 276 -6.24 -8.48 -45.58
CA HIS A 276 -7.17 -9.61 -45.55
C HIS A 276 -6.75 -10.69 -44.50
N MET A 277 -5.71 -10.42 -43.69
CA MET A 277 -5.25 -11.42 -42.72
C MET A 277 -6.32 -11.63 -41.66
N ASP A 278 -6.67 -12.90 -41.42
CA ASP A 278 -7.76 -13.38 -40.58
C ASP A 278 -9.21 -13.08 -41.08
N GLU A 279 -9.39 -12.48 -42.23
CA GLU A 279 -10.70 -12.46 -42.92
C GLU A 279 -11.04 -13.84 -43.49
N GLU A 280 -12.32 -14.18 -43.50
CA GLU A 280 -12.79 -15.50 -43.96
C GLU A 280 -12.58 -15.69 -45.47
N SER A 281 -12.51 -14.61 -46.23
CA SER A 281 -12.18 -14.58 -47.67
C SER A 281 -10.72 -14.91 -47.96
N CYS A 282 -9.81 -14.69 -47.02
CA CYS A 282 -8.40 -14.98 -47.18
C CYS A 282 -8.15 -16.48 -47.48
N PRO A 283 -7.42 -16.83 -48.55
CA PRO A 283 -7.17 -18.24 -48.90
C PRO A 283 -6.55 -19.06 -47.80
N VAL A 284 -5.66 -18.46 -47.02
CA VAL A 284 -4.97 -19.13 -45.87
C VAL A 284 -5.95 -19.42 -44.73
N VAL A 285 -6.86 -18.48 -44.45
CA VAL A 285 -7.90 -18.64 -43.42
C VAL A 285 -8.94 -19.63 -43.91
N TYR A 286 -9.39 -19.51 -45.12
CA TYR A 286 -10.38 -20.39 -45.76
C TYR A 286 -9.91 -21.85 -45.74
N ASP A 287 -8.68 -22.13 -46.21
CA ASP A 287 -8.11 -23.48 -46.23
C ASP A 287 -7.86 -24.03 -44.81
N ARG A 288 -7.54 -23.15 -43.84
CA ARG A 288 -7.46 -23.52 -42.42
C ARG A 288 -8.81 -23.93 -41.85
N LEU A 289 -9.86 -23.20 -42.16
CA LEU A 289 -11.23 -23.52 -41.74
C LEU A 289 -11.71 -24.85 -42.34
N LEU A 290 -11.41 -25.10 -43.64
CA LEU A 290 -11.69 -26.38 -44.26
C LEU A 290 -11.01 -27.56 -43.56
N ARG A 291 -9.69 -27.44 -43.25
CA ARG A 291 -8.95 -28.48 -42.50
C ARG A 291 -9.53 -28.69 -41.10
N LYS A 292 -9.87 -27.60 -40.41
CA LYS A 292 -10.47 -27.67 -39.07
C LYS A 292 -11.84 -28.35 -39.09
N ARG A 293 -12.67 -28.08 -40.10
CA ARG A 293 -13.94 -28.75 -40.31
C ARG A 293 -13.73 -30.25 -40.50
N GLN A 294 -12.79 -30.66 -41.37
CA GLN A 294 -12.47 -32.08 -41.60
C GLN A 294 -12.00 -32.78 -40.32
N GLN A 295 -11.12 -32.13 -39.55
CA GLN A 295 -10.66 -32.65 -38.25
C GLN A 295 -11.82 -32.87 -37.26
N TYR A 296 -12.76 -31.91 -37.18
CA TYR A 296 -13.91 -32.03 -36.31
C TYR A 296 -14.88 -33.10 -36.79
N GLN A 297 -15.05 -33.29 -38.09
CA GLN A 297 -15.84 -34.37 -38.67
C GLN A 297 -15.23 -35.75 -38.32
N MET A 298 -13.91 -35.92 -38.51
CA MET A 298 -13.23 -37.17 -38.14
C MET A 298 -13.31 -37.45 -36.63
N ARG A 299 -13.20 -36.40 -35.78
CA ARG A 299 -13.38 -36.56 -34.36
C ARG A 299 -14.81 -36.88 -33.94
N LEU A 300 -15.80 -36.28 -34.61
CA LEU A 300 -17.21 -36.55 -34.36
C LEU A 300 -17.57 -38.01 -34.67
N ALA A 301 -16.96 -38.61 -35.72
CA ALA A 301 -17.17 -39.98 -36.07
C ALA A 301 -16.68 -41.00 -35.01
N LYS A 302 -15.65 -40.59 -34.23
CA LYS A 302 -15.02 -41.45 -33.22
C LYS A 302 -15.46 -41.13 -31.77
N GLU A 303 -16.19 -40.02 -31.57
CA GLU A 303 -16.54 -39.53 -30.24
C GLU A 303 -17.74 -40.27 -29.64
N PRO A 304 -17.60 -40.96 -28.48
CA PRO A 304 -18.70 -41.71 -27.86
C PRO A 304 -19.63 -40.82 -27.01
N SER A 305 -19.13 -39.67 -26.48
CA SER A 305 -19.89 -38.82 -25.57
C SER A 305 -20.95 -37.98 -26.28
N PRO A 306 -22.25 -38.12 -25.93
CA PRO A 306 -23.33 -37.34 -26.55
C PRO A 306 -23.15 -35.82 -26.42
N ARG A 307 -22.63 -35.35 -25.24
CA ARG A 307 -22.39 -33.95 -24.94
C ARG A 307 -21.29 -33.38 -25.84
N ILE A 308 -20.19 -34.12 -26.03
CA ILE A 308 -19.08 -33.69 -26.87
C ILE A 308 -19.50 -33.72 -28.35
N ARG A 309 -20.25 -34.76 -28.76
CA ARG A 309 -20.83 -34.84 -30.12
C ARG A 309 -21.69 -33.65 -30.46
N ARG A 310 -22.57 -33.21 -29.54
CA ARG A 310 -23.39 -32.01 -29.74
C ARG A 310 -22.53 -30.77 -29.95
N ARG A 311 -21.53 -30.54 -29.12
CA ARG A 311 -20.59 -29.41 -29.23
C ARG A 311 -19.80 -29.43 -30.54
N LEU A 312 -19.33 -30.59 -30.99
CA LEU A 312 -18.63 -30.75 -32.27
C LEU A 312 -19.55 -30.43 -33.47
N LYS A 313 -20.82 -30.89 -33.44
CA LYS A 313 -21.81 -30.54 -34.47
C LYS A 313 -22.04 -29.04 -34.52
N GLU A 314 -22.20 -28.35 -33.38
CA GLU A 314 -22.37 -26.90 -33.33
C GLU A 314 -21.16 -26.17 -33.93
N GLN A 315 -19.94 -26.64 -33.60
CA GLN A 315 -18.69 -26.08 -34.16
C GLN A 315 -18.56 -26.31 -35.69
N ILE A 316 -18.92 -27.49 -36.16
CA ILE A 316 -18.94 -27.80 -37.62
C ILE A 316 -19.94 -26.90 -38.33
N ALA A 317 -21.16 -26.77 -37.79
CA ALA A 317 -22.19 -25.91 -38.35
C ALA A 317 -21.79 -24.42 -38.40
N ALA A 318 -21.10 -23.94 -37.34
CA ALA A 318 -20.55 -22.58 -37.34
C ALA A 318 -19.52 -22.39 -38.48
N ILE A 319 -18.53 -23.28 -38.59
CA ILE A 319 -17.53 -23.22 -39.67
C ILE A 319 -18.18 -23.32 -41.06
N GLN A 320 -19.20 -24.15 -41.21
CA GLN A 320 -19.93 -24.27 -42.50
C GLN A 320 -20.62 -22.97 -42.88
N ARG A 321 -21.25 -22.27 -41.91
CA ARG A 321 -21.86 -20.96 -42.15
C ARG A 321 -20.84 -19.91 -42.60
N SER A 322 -19.70 -19.83 -41.89
CA SER A 322 -18.61 -18.93 -42.28
C SER A 322 -18.10 -19.23 -43.68
N LEU A 323 -17.85 -20.50 -44.02
CA LEU A 323 -17.38 -20.88 -45.36
C LEU A 323 -18.43 -20.67 -46.47
N ALA A 324 -19.74 -20.73 -46.17
CA ALA A 324 -20.82 -20.47 -47.14
C ALA A 324 -20.98 -18.97 -47.44
N GLN A 325 -20.64 -18.10 -46.48
CA GLN A 325 -20.71 -16.65 -46.67
C GLN A 325 -19.45 -16.06 -47.30
N ALA A 326 -18.31 -16.73 -47.11
CA ALA A 326 -17.02 -16.25 -47.59
C ALA A 326 -16.77 -16.70 -49.02
N GLN A 327 -16.54 -15.73 -49.95
CA GLN A 327 -15.96 -16.02 -51.25
C GLN A 327 -14.46 -16.04 -51.14
N LYS A 328 -13.82 -17.17 -51.50
CA LYS A 328 -12.35 -17.28 -51.46
C LYS A 328 -11.75 -16.34 -52.49
N GLU A 329 -11.00 -15.34 -52.01
CA GLU A 329 -10.30 -14.40 -52.89
C GLU A 329 -9.03 -15.01 -53.49
N GLU A 330 -8.65 -14.54 -54.69
CA GLU A 330 -7.37 -14.89 -55.27
C GLU A 330 -6.23 -14.12 -54.60
N CYS A 331 -5.18 -14.83 -54.23
CA CYS A 331 -4.02 -14.25 -53.56
C CYS A 331 -2.74 -14.87 -54.13
N PRO A 332 -1.73 -14.06 -54.46
CA PRO A 332 -0.45 -14.59 -54.98
C PRO A 332 0.18 -15.62 -54.03
N PRO A 333 0.76 -16.72 -54.56
CA PRO A 333 1.36 -17.78 -53.74
C PRO A 333 2.43 -17.27 -52.74
N GLU A 334 3.24 -16.29 -53.16
CA GLU A 334 4.25 -15.66 -52.31
C GLU A 334 3.62 -14.96 -51.09
N GLN A 335 2.53 -14.23 -51.29
CA GLN A 335 1.78 -13.56 -50.22
C GLN A 335 1.12 -14.57 -49.29
N GLN A 336 0.58 -15.67 -49.83
CA GLN A 336 0.02 -16.76 -49.03
C GLN A 336 1.08 -17.38 -48.12
N HIS A 337 2.31 -17.58 -48.62
CA HIS A 337 3.42 -18.11 -47.84
C HIS A 337 3.81 -17.19 -46.67
N LEU A 338 3.88 -15.87 -46.93
CA LEU A 338 4.12 -14.86 -45.89
C LEU A 338 3.01 -14.88 -44.82
N CYS A 339 1.76 -14.91 -45.23
CA CYS A 339 0.62 -14.98 -44.31
C CYS A 339 0.61 -16.26 -43.47
N MET A 340 1.03 -17.41 -44.00
CA MET A 340 1.18 -18.64 -43.23
C MET A 340 2.28 -18.53 -42.17
N ARG A 341 3.41 -17.93 -42.54
CA ARG A 341 4.55 -17.72 -41.62
C ARG A 341 4.17 -16.76 -40.51
N ASP A 342 3.59 -15.64 -40.82
CA ASP A 342 3.40 -14.50 -39.93
C ASP A 342 2.04 -14.54 -39.20
N GLY A 343 1.11 -15.41 -39.59
CA GLY A 343 -0.23 -15.46 -39.03
C GLY A 343 -0.31 -15.77 -37.51
N LYS A 344 0.68 -16.47 -36.93
CA LYS A 344 0.75 -16.65 -35.47
C LYS A 344 1.07 -15.34 -34.77
N LEU A 345 2.03 -14.58 -35.31
CA LEU A 345 2.45 -13.29 -34.77
C LEU A 345 1.30 -12.28 -34.90
N TYR A 346 0.67 -12.17 -36.03
CA TYR A 346 -0.50 -11.31 -36.28
C TYR A 346 -1.59 -11.56 -35.24
N ARG A 347 -2.05 -12.80 -35.07
CA ARG A 347 -3.09 -13.12 -34.06
C ARG A 347 -2.69 -12.77 -32.65
N LYS A 348 -1.41 -12.96 -32.26
CA LYS A 348 -0.92 -12.56 -30.96
C LYS A 348 -0.98 -11.03 -30.78
N LEU A 349 -0.62 -10.27 -31.83
CA LEU A 349 -0.67 -8.80 -31.79
C LEU A 349 -2.13 -8.30 -31.77
N VAL A 350 -3.02 -8.87 -32.57
CA VAL A 350 -4.45 -8.52 -32.57
C VAL A 350 -5.11 -8.82 -31.24
N HIS A 351 -4.82 -9.99 -30.66
CA HIS A 351 -5.36 -10.32 -29.33
C HIS A 351 -4.87 -9.35 -28.25
N ARG A 352 -3.57 -9.00 -28.26
CA ARG A 352 -3.02 -7.98 -27.37
C ARG A 352 -3.69 -6.62 -27.59
N TYR A 353 -3.86 -6.21 -28.83
CA TYR A 353 -4.54 -4.96 -29.21
C TYR A 353 -5.98 -4.91 -28.67
N GLN A 354 -6.76 -5.98 -28.87
CA GLN A 354 -8.13 -6.07 -28.36
C GLN A 354 -8.19 -6.01 -26.83
N ASN A 355 -7.26 -6.67 -26.14
CA ASN A 355 -7.17 -6.62 -24.69
C ASN A 355 -6.82 -5.21 -24.18
N LEU A 356 -5.88 -4.51 -24.85
CA LEU A 356 -5.54 -3.15 -24.52
C LEU A 356 -6.70 -2.17 -24.77
N LEU A 357 -7.45 -2.33 -25.86
CA LEU A 357 -8.66 -1.55 -26.13
C LEU A 357 -9.75 -1.78 -25.07
N LYS A 358 -9.93 -3.03 -24.64
CA LYS A 358 -10.86 -3.34 -23.54
C LYS A 358 -10.44 -2.68 -22.24
N HIS A 359 -9.15 -2.74 -21.93
CA HIS A 359 -8.58 -2.09 -20.75
C HIS A 359 -8.71 -0.57 -20.83
N GLU A 360 -8.43 0.04 -21.99
CA GLU A 360 -8.57 1.51 -22.19
C GLU A 360 -10.01 2.00 -21.98
N ARG A 361 -11.01 1.23 -22.42
CA ARG A 361 -12.43 1.56 -22.18
C ARG A 361 -12.81 1.48 -20.70
N GLN A 362 -12.21 0.57 -19.94
CA GLN A 362 -12.44 0.44 -18.49
C GLN A 362 -11.74 1.53 -17.67
N LEU A 363 -10.77 2.22 -18.26
CA LEU A 363 -9.98 3.28 -17.66
C LEU A 363 -10.56 4.68 -17.91
N ASP A 364 -11.88 4.85 -18.10
CA ASP A 364 -12.45 6.17 -17.98
C ASP A 364 -12.62 6.51 -16.49
N PRO A 365 -11.65 7.26 -15.90
CA PRO A 365 -11.62 7.41 -14.45
C PRO A 365 -12.75 8.32 -13.95
N GLN A 366 -13.18 9.27 -14.75
CA GLN A 366 -14.25 10.19 -14.40
C GLN A 366 -15.59 9.45 -14.38
N GLU A 367 -15.87 8.65 -15.42
CA GLU A 367 -17.09 7.83 -15.47
C GLU A 367 -17.10 6.76 -14.38
N ARG A 368 -15.95 6.17 -14.06
CA ARG A 368 -15.82 5.20 -12.96
C ARG A 368 -16.24 5.78 -11.61
N PHE A 369 -15.68 6.95 -11.21
CA PHE A 369 -16.02 7.57 -9.94
C PHE A 369 -17.46 8.10 -9.92
N TYR A 370 -17.95 8.57 -11.06
CA TYR A 370 -19.33 9.00 -11.16
C TYR A 370 -20.31 7.83 -11.12
N GLN A 371 -19.98 6.67 -11.70
CA GLN A 371 -20.76 5.46 -11.56
C GLN A 371 -20.79 4.98 -10.10
N GLU A 372 -19.64 4.94 -9.42
CA GLU A 372 -19.56 4.62 -8.00
C GLU A 372 -20.41 5.56 -7.14
N TYR A 373 -20.38 6.86 -7.47
CA TYR A 373 -21.25 7.84 -6.82
C TYR A 373 -22.75 7.51 -7.03
N ARG A 374 -23.17 7.26 -8.26
CA ARG A 374 -24.57 6.91 -8.56
C ARG A 374 -25.04 5.65 -7.86
N ASP A 375 -24.20 4.61 -7.85
CA ASP A 375 -24.55 3.35 -7.21
C ASP A 375 -24.74 3.51 -5.70
N LYS A 376 -23.84 4.23 -5.05
CA LYS A 376 -23.93 4.52 -3.62
C LYS A 376 -25.07 5.50 -3.28
N LYS A 377 -25.33 6.49 -4.13
CA LYS A 377 -26.46 7.41 -3.99
C LYS A 377 -27.79 6.64 -4.03
N ALA A 378 -27.98 5.77 -5.02
CA ALA A 378 -29.16 4.93 -5.13
C ALA A 378 -29.36 4.01 -3.91
N LEU A 379 -28.26 3.50 -3.33
CA LEU A 379 -28.34 2.75 -2.08
C LEU A 379 -28.79 3.63 -0.91
N LEU A 380 -28.25 4.85 -0.78
CA LEU A 380 -28.66 5.80 0.25
C LEU A 380 -30.13 6.23 0.12
N GLU A 381 -30.64 6.36 -1.11
CA GLU A 381 -32.07 6.58 -1.37
C GLU A 381 -32.91 5.38 -0.92
N THR A 382 -32.46 4.15 -1.26
CA THR A 382 -33.16 2.92 -0.84
C THR A 382 -33.20 2.76 0.67
N LEU A 383 -32.14 3.16 1.37
CA LEU A 383 -32.04 3.12 2.83
C LEU A 383 -32.73 4.30 3.53
N GLY A 384 -33.26 5.28 2.78
CA GLY A 384 -33.98 6.41 3.35
C GLY A 384 -33.10 7.54 3.91
N TYR A 385 -31.83 7.60 3.52
CA TYR A 385 -30.93 8.71 3.86
C TYR A 385 -31.07 9.90 2.91
N LEU A 386 -31.57 9.64 1.71
CA LEU A 386 -31.87 10.63 0.67
C LEU A 386 -33.30 10.46 0.19
N GLN A 387 -33.95 11.57 -0.14
CA GLN A 387 -35.25 11.60 -0.78
C GLN A 387 -35.32 12.77 -1.75
N ASN A 388 -35.60 12.53 -3.03
CA ASN A 388 -35.64 13.55 -4.08
C ASN A 388 -34.40 14.46 -4.13
N ASP A 389 -33.21 13.88 -4.02
CA ASP A 389 -31.91 14.57 -3.97
C ASP A 389 -31.69 15.49 -2.75
N GLU A 390 -32.51 15.37 -1.72
CA GLU A 390 -32.36 16.08 -0.46
C GLU A 390 -32.02 15.11 0.68
N LEU A 391 -31.29 15.60 1.70
CA LEU A 391 -31.00 14.81 2.87
C LEU A 391 -32.27 14.68 3.75
N THR A 392 -32.54 13.46 4.20
CA THR A 392 -33.47 13.21 5.30
C THR A 392 -32.80 13.52 6.64
N ALA A 393 -33.57 13.50 7.76
CA ALA A 393 -32.98 13.64 9.10
C ALA A 393 -31.86 12.60 9.38
N ALA A 394 -32.02 11.36 8.87
CA ALA A 394 -31.01 10.34 8.94
C ALA A 394 -29.78 10.69 8.07
N GLY A 395 -30.03 11.24 6.87
CA GLY A 395 -28.97 11.72 5.97
C GLY A 395 -28.16 12.87 6.56
N GLU A 396 -28.84 13.85 7.17
CA GLU A 396 -28.18 14.98 7.85
C GLU A 396 -27.30 14.49 9.00
N PHE A 397 -27.80 13.59 9.83
CA PHE A 397 -27.02 13.00 10.93
C PHE A 397 -25.81 12.22 10.40
N ALA A 398 -26.00 11.33 9.42
CA ALA A 398 -24.92 10.54 8.81
C ALA A 398 -23.84 11.40 8.12
N SER A 399 -24.22 12.54 7.55
CA SER A 399 -23.29 13.47 6.89
C SER A 399 -22.26 14.09 7.85
N GLN A 400 -22.52 14.06 9.15
CA GLN A 400 -21.61 14.59 10.18
C GLN A 400 -20.72 13.50 10.81
N ILE A 401 -20.94 12.23 10.47
CA ILE A 401 -20.20 11.10 11.05
C ILE A 401 -19.14 10.62 10.06
N HIS A 402 -17.90 10.50 10.54
CA HIS A 402 -16.78 10.01 9.77
C HIS A 402 -16.41 8.59 10.20
N GLY A 403 -16.64 7.63 9.33
CA GLY A 403 -16.42 6.20 9.57
C GLY A 403 -17.60 5.50 10.26
N GLN A 404 -18.03 4.38 9.69
CA GLN A 404 -19.20 3.60 10.12
C GLN A 404 -20.50 4.45 10.19
N GLU A 405 -20.60 5.45 9.33
CA GLU A 405 -21.63 6.47 9.33
C GLU A 405 -23.04 5.90 9.31
N LEU A 406 -23.30 4.89 8.47
CA LEU A 406 -24.63 4.27 8.39
C LEU A 406 -24.96 3.50 9.67
N LEU A 407 -24.04 2.69 10.17
CA LEU A 407 -24.24 1.88 11.37
C LEU A 407 -24.53 2.75 12.62
N VAL A 408 -23.75 3.81 12.80
CA VAL A 408 -23.92 4.73 13.93
C VAL A 408 -25.26 5.47 13.82
N THR A 409 -25.64 5.87 12.61
CA THR A 409 -26.92 6.54 12.36
C THR A 409 -28.11 5.62 12.66
N GLU A 410 -28.08 4.37 12.20
CA GLU A 410 -29.16 3.40 12.51
C GLU A 410 -29.30 3.17 14.02
N LEU A 411 -28.21 3.03 14.74
CA LEU A 411 -28.24 2.92 16.21
C LEU A 411 -28.84 4.16 16.89
N PHE A 412 -28.55 5.34 16.35
CA PHE A 412 -29.11 6.59 16.85
C PHE A 412 -30.63 6.69 16.57
N MET A 413 -31.04 6.42 15.33
CA MET A 413 -32.46 6.49 14.91
C MET A 413 -33.32 5.43 15.59
N ASP A 414 -32.76 4.22 15.88
CA ASP A 414 -33.42 3.23 16.72
C ASP A 414 -33.57 3.67 18.19
N GLY A 415 -32.96 4.78 18.58
CA GLY A 415 -32.99 5.30 19.96
C GLY A 415 -32.13 4.49 20.93
N TRP A 416 -31.16 3.72 20.41
CA TRP A 416 -30.25 2.88 21.23
C TRP A 416 -29.50 3.74 22.24
N PHE A 417 -28.97 4.90 21.85
CA PHE A 417 -28.22 5.83 22.70
C PHE A 417 -29.06 6.36 23.90
N TYR A 418 -30.37 6.45 23.77
CA TYR A 418 -31.24 6.93 24.85
C TYR A 418 -31.61 5.82 25.87
N ARG A 419 -31.42 4.56 25.49
CA ARG A 419 -31.78 3.39 26.31
C ARG A 419 -30.64 2.83 27.12
N HIS A 420 -29.40 3.33 26.90
CA HIS A 420 -28.19 2.80 27.48
C HIS A 420 -27.40 3.89 28.22
N ASN A 421 -26.59 3.46 29.20
CA ASN A 421 -25.75 4.38 29.94
C ASN A 421 -24.47 4.71 29.17
N VAL A 422 -23.76 5.75 29.61
CA VAL A 422 -22.55 6.26 28.96
C VAL A 422 -21.45 5.20 28.80
N HIS A 423 -21.34 4.26 29.74
CA HIS A 423 -20.31 3.21 29.68
C HIS A 423 -20.64 2.15 28.61
N GLU A 424 -21.90 1.79 28.47
CA GLU A 424 -22.38 0.88 27.43
C GLU A 424 -22.24 1.51 26.05
N ILE A 425 -22.60 2.81 25.92
CA ILE A 425 -22.40 3.57 24.68
C ILE A 425 -20.92 3.59 24.29
N ASN A 426 -20.03 3.96 25.22
CA ASN A 426 -18.61 3.99 24.96
C ASN A 426 -18.05 2.60 24.58
N ALA A 427 -18.49 1.54 25.26
CA ALA A 427 -18.07 0.17 24.93
C ALA A 427 -18.51 -0.24 23.52
N LEU A 428 -19.73 0.12 23.11
CA LEU A 428 -20.22 -0.14 21.75
C LEU A 428 -19.43 0.66 20.71
N MET A 429 -19.24 1.98 20.94
CA MET A 429 -18.51 2.84 19.99
C MET A 429 -17.07 2.38 19.82
N VAL A 430 -16.39 1.96 20.89
CA VAL A 430 -15.06 1.34 20.81
C VAL A 430 -15.12 0.05 20.00
N SER A 431 -16.16 -0.78 20.20
CA SER A 431 -16.31 -2.05 19.45
C SER A 431 -16.54 -1.83 17.96
N ILE A 432 -17.30 -0.79 17.59
CA ILE A 432 -17.54 -0.40 16.19
C ILE A 432 -16.28 0.15 15.52
N ALA A 433 -15.48 0.95 16.24
CA ALA A 433 -14.26 1.55 15.74
C ALA A 433 -13.05 0.60 15.77
N TYR A 434 -13.18 -0.55 16.46
CA TYR A 434 -12.07 -1.44 16.70
C TYR A 434 -11.85 -2.44 15.56
N GLU A 435 -10.66 -2.43 14.99
CA GLU A 435 -10.21 -3.45 14.03
C GLU A 435 -9.43 -4.56 14.74
N PRO A 436 -9.96 -5.80 14.84
CA PRO A 436 -9.31 -6.88 15.56
C PRO A 436 -8.01 -7.32 14.86
N ARG A 437 -6.96 -7.52 15.64
CA ARG A 437 -5.69 -8.06 15.13
C ARG A 437 -5.81 -9.56 14.89
N ARG A 438 -5.10 -10.06 13.86
CA ARG A 438 -5.17 -11.44 13.37
C ARG A 438 -4.96 -12.55 14.44
N ASN A 439 -4.23 -12.26 15.53
CA ASN A 439 -3.89 -13.21 16.62
C ASN A 439 -4.36 -12.72 18.00
N GLU A 440 -5.39 -11.91 18.04
CA GLU A 440 -5.88 -11.39 19.30
C GLU A 440 -6.70 -12.43 20.05
N PRO A 441 -6.47 -12.65 21.36
CA PRO A 441 -7.25 -13.58 22.12
C PRO A 441 -8.70 -13.12 22.20
N LYS A 442 -9.64 -14.00 21.83
CA LYS A 442 -11.07 -13.73 21.97
C LYS A 442 -11.42 -13.63 23.46
N ILE A 443 -11.61 -12.41 23.94
CA ILE A 443 -12.05 -12.16 25.32
C ILE A 443 -13.57 -12.40 25.39
N LYS A 444 -14.00 -13.37 26.19
CA LYS A 444 -15.42 -13.54 26.53
C LYS A 444 -15.81 -12.44 27.53
N HIS A 445 -16.63 -11.48 27.12
CA HIS A 445 -17.19 -10.46 28.01
C HIS A 445 -18.62 -10.79 28.40
N LYS A 446 -19.04 -10.25 29.56
CA LYS A 446 -20.39 -10.44 30.12
C LYS A 446 -21.41 -9.38 29.68
N LEU A 447 -21.05 -8.47 28.78
CA LEU A 447 -21.95 -7.43 28.30
C LEU A 447 -22.92 -8.01 27.28
N ASP A 448 -24.21 -7.78 27.50
CA ASP A 448 -25.26 -8.23 26.59
C ASP A 448 -25.43 -7.23 25.43
N PHE A 449 -24.67 -7.45 24.37
CA PHE A 449 -24.80 -6.72 23.12
C PHE A 449 -25.75 -7.41 22.12
N ALA A 450 -26.58 -8.35 22.55
CA ALA A 450 -27.40 -9.18 21.65
C ALA A 450 -28.30 -8.32 20.73
N LYS A 451 -28.84 -7.18 21.24
CA LYS A 451 -29.65 -6.27 20.43
C LYS A 451 -28.80 -5.46 19.42
N ALA A 452 -27.62 -4.98 19.82
CA ALA A 452 -26.72 -4.27 18.92
C ALA A 452 -26.19 -5.21 17.83
N TYR A 453 -25.83 -6.45 18.18
CA TYR A 453 -25.47 -7.48 17.22
C TYR A 453 -26.58 -7.78 16.21
N LYS A 454 -27.85 -7.78 16.65
CA LYS A 454 -28.99 -8.02 15.77
C LYS A 454 -29.16 -6.91 14.74
N ILE A 455 -28.95 -5.66 15.10
CA ILE A 455 -28.98 -4.50 14.19
C ILE A 455 -27.82 -4.61 13.18
N VAL A 456 -26.60 -4.87 13.66
CA VAL A 456 -25.41 -5.05 12.80
C VAL A 456 -25.61 -6.20 11.81
N TYR A 457 -26.20 -7.32 12.26
CA TYR A 457 -26.44 -8.50 11.41
C TYR A 457 -27.57 -8.31 10.40
N GLN A 458 -28.51 -7.41 10.66
CA GLN A 458 -29.56 -7.06 9.71
C GLN A 458 -29.10 -6.09 8.61
N MET A 459 -27.98 -5.40 8.83
CA MET A 459 -27.37 -4.47 7.87
C MET A 459 -26.24 -5.11 7.03
N SER A 460 -25.77 -6.29 7.39
CA SER A 460 -24.77 -7.06 6.62
C SER A 460 -25.45 -8.00 5.62
#